data_d470aca26ed1c464aebea5c89b208fc1
#
_entry.id   d470aca26ed1c464aebea5c89b208fc1
#
_cell.length_a   1.000
_cell.length_b   1.000
_cell.length_c   1.000
_cell.angle_alpha   90.00
_cell.angle_beta   90.00
_cell.angle_gamma   90.00
#
_symmetry.space_group_name_H-M   'P 1'
#
loop_
_entity.id
_entity.type
_entity.pdbx_description
1 polymer ?
#
loop_
_entity_poly.entity_id
_entity_poly.type
_entity_poly.pdbx_seq_one_letter_code
_entity_poly.pdbx_strand_id
1 'polypeptide(L)'
;MSSPYLVPVARLLRDVPSRAEVAFEALFDEPHEFAPRGAAETDVFPEATVRLQLRLESFNGGLRARGQVEAPWHGVCRRCSTPVLGMSSVSVNERFVHERQAGDEEVYVIEDDFIDLAPLAHDAIFLDLPLAPLCREDCKGLCPFCGIDRNEATCGCQAPIDSRWATLDGLRFTDVEPGESTEV
;
A
#
# COMPACT_ATOMS: atom_id res chain seq x y z
N MET A 1 1.52 -8.59 28.34
CA MET A 1 0.28 -8.78 27.55
C MET A 1 0.76 -9.27 26.20
N SER A 2 0.29 -10.44 25.72
CA SER A 2 0.68 -10.94 24.40
C SER A 2 0.06 -10.06 23.31
N SER A 3 0.81 -9.76 22.26
CA SER A 3 0.34 -9.03 21.09
C SER A 3 -0.87 -9.74 20.48
N PRO A 4 -1.94 -9.03 20.08
CA PRO A 4 -3.10 -9.64 19.41
C PRO A 4 -2.74 -10.26 18.04
N TYR A 5 -1.59 -9.90 17.49
CA TYR A 5 -1.07 -10.42 16.21
C TYR A 5 -0.36 -11.77 16.33
N LEU A 6 -0.03 -12.21 17.57
CA LEU A 6 0.61 -13.50 17.80
C LEU A 6 -0.43 -14.64 17.74
N VAL A 7 -0.34 -15.48 16.72
CA VAL A 7 -1.27 -16.58 16.47
C VAL A 7 -0.58 -17.92 16.72
N PRO A 8 -1.11 -18.78 17.64
CA PRO A 8 -0.55 -20.09 17.88
C PRO A 8 -0.85 -21.03 16.72
N VAL A 9 0.18 -21.69 16.20
CA VAL A 9 0.09 -22.55 15.01
C VAL A 9 0.58 -23.98 15.22
N ALA A 10 0.94 -24.35 16.45
CA ALA A 10 1.43 -25.70 16.81
C ALA A 10 0.56 -26.85 16.28
N ARG A 11 -0.78 -26.68 16.31
CA ARG A 11 -1.71 -27.70 15.81
C ARG A 11 -1.64 -27.82 14.29
N LEU A 12 -1.59 -26.67 13.59
CA LEU A 12 -1.50 -26.63 12.13
C LEU A 12 -0.20 -27.26 11.63
N LEU A 13 0.89 -27.05 12.35
CA LEU A 13 2.21 -27.58 11.99
C LEU A 13 2.33 -29.09 12.19
N ARG A 14 1.60 -29.66 13.16
CA ARG A 14 1.61 -31.10 13.43
C ARG A 14 0.75 -31.91 12.45
N ASP A 15 -0.39 -31.35 12.06
CA ASP A 15 -1.39 -32.03 11.23
C ASP A 15 -1.31 -31.49 9.78
N VAL A 16 -0.31 -31.91 9.00
CA VAL A 16 -0.12 -31.47 7.61
C VAL A 16 -0.75 -32.48 6.65
N PRO A 17 -1.61 -32.02 5.67
CA PRO A 17 -2.10 -30.66 5.45
C PRO A 17 -3.27 -30.31 6.36
N SER A 18 -3.27 -29.13 6.93
CA SER A 18 -4.38 -28.59 7.74
C SER A 18 -4.68 -27.12 7.41
N ARG A 19 -5.84 -26.66 7.86
CA ARG A 19 -6.31 -25.30 7.59
C ARG A 19 -6.94 -24.69 8.81
N ALA A 20 -6.81 -23.38 8.96
CA ALA A 20 -7.55 -22.57 9.93
C ALA A 20 -7.91 -21.22 9.35
N GLU A 21 -9.03 -20.66 9.83
CA GLU A 21 -9.39 -19.28 9.55
C GLU A 21 -8.97 -18.42 10.74
N VAL A 22 -8.39 -17.27 10.47
CA VAL A 22 -8.00 -16.26 11.45
C VAL A 22 -8.66 -14.95 11.05
N ALA A 23 -9.52 -14.44 11.93
CA ALA A 23 -10.17 -13.16 11.70
C ALA A 23 -10.19 -12.38 13.01
N PHE A 24 -9.62 -11.18 13.00
CA PHE A 24 -9.62 -10.28 14.15
C PHE A 24 -9.43 -8.83 13.72
N GLU A 25 -9.69 -7.94 14.66
CA GLU A 25 -9.38 -6.52 14.56
C GLU A 25 -8.40 -6.17 15.69
N ALA A 26 -7.36 -5.42 15.36
CA ALA A 26 -6.37 -4.97 16.32
C ALA A 26 -5.94 -3.55 16.01
N LEU A 27 -5.42 -2.84 17.01
CA LEU A 27 -4.79 -1.55 16.78
C LEU A 27 -3.56 -1.74 15.90
N PHE A 28 -3.34 -0.80 15.00
CA PHE A 28 -2.16 -0.79 14.15
C PHE A 28 -0.93 -0.61 15.04
N ASP A 29 -0.09 -1.64 15.09
CA ASP A 29 1.14 -1.64 15.86
C ASP A 29 2.28 -1.26 14.92
N GLU A 30 2.79 -0.04 15.06
CA GLU A 30 3.98 0.39 14.33
C GLU A 30 5.21 -0.26 14.94
N PRO A 31 5.94 -1.10 14.20
CA PRO A 31 7.23 -1.58 14.69
C PRO A 31 8.15 -0.38 14.88
N HIS A 32 8.70 -0.23 16.09
CA HIS A 32 9.56 0.87 16.50
C HIS A 32 10.85 1.08 15.67
N GLU A 33 11.12 0.20 14.73
CA GLU A 33 12.32 0.23 13.88
C GLU A 33 12.15 0.96 12.53
N PHE A 34 10.94 1.34 12.17
CA PHE A 34 10.75 2.09 10.94
C PHE A 34 10.98 3.58 11.20
N ALA A 35 12.04 4.09 10.60
CA ALA A 35 12.35 5.50 10.59
C ALA A 35 11.16 6.33 10.12
N PRO A 36 10.97 7.57 10.64
CA PRO A 36 9.90 8.44 10.17
C PRO A 36 9.99 8.55 8.65
N ARG A 37 8.95 8.14 7.99
CA ARG A 37 8.82 8.20 6.55
C ARG A 37 8.93 9.65 6.12
N GLY A 38 10.04 9.98 5.45
CA GLY A 38 10.19 11.31 4.92
C GLY A 38 9.02 11.62 4.01
N ALA A 39 8.38 12.76 4.21
CA ALA A 39 7.43 13.44 3.31
C ALA A 39 6.44 12.56 2.54
N ALA A 40 6.06 11.38 3.05
CA ALA A 40 4.94 10.63 2.52
C ALA A 40 3.66 11.45 2.78
N GLU A 41 2.91 11.73 1.72
CA GLU A 41 1.67 12.52 1.79
C GLU A 41 0.51 11.70 2.38
N THR A 42 0.73 10.41 2.68
CA THR A 42 -0.25 9.46 3.22
C THR A 42 0.34 8.66 4.37
N ASP A 43 -0.50 8.36 5.34
CA ASP A 43 -0.16 7.55 6.49
C ASP A 43 -1.40 6.85 7.07
N VAL A 44 -1.20 5.82 7.89
CA VAL A 44 -2.26 5.20 8.67
C VAL A 44 -2.53 6.06 9.90
N PHE A 45 -3.79 6.15 10.33
CA PHE A 45 -4.11 6.90 11.56
C PHE A 45 -3.40 6.29 12.76
N PRO A 46 -2.85 7.11 13.67
CA PRO A 46 -2.47 6.63 14.99
C PRO A 46 -3.67 5.92 15.65
N GLU A 47 -3.43 4.74 16.23
CA GLU A 47 -4.50 3.91 16.83
C GLU A 47 -5.58 3.43 15.84
N ALA A 48 -5.27 3.41 14.54
CA ALA A 48 -6.18 2.81 13.56
C ALA A 48 -6.44 1.35 13.88
N THR A 49 -7.66 0.91 13.64
CA THR A 49 -8.00 -0.50 13.71
C THR A 49 -7.72 -1.15 12.37
N VAL A 50 -6.83 -2.14 12.38
CA VAL A 50 -6.55 -3.00 11.23
C VAL A 50 -7.41 -4.25 11.35
N ARG A 51 -8.05 -4.62 10.25
CA ARG A 51 -8.82 -5.86 10.13
C ARG A 51 -8.05 -6.87 9.31
N LEU A 52 -7.87 -8.07 9.87
CA LEU A 52 -7.28 -9.21 9.19
C LEU A 52 -8.33 -10.31 9.00
N GLN A 53 -8.42 -10.84 7.79
CA GLN A 53 -9.23 -12.00 7.46
C GLN A 53 -8.37 -12.96 6.64
N LEU A 54 -7.76 -13.93 7.30
CA LEU A 54 -6.76 -14.79 6.71
C LEU A 54 -7.14 -16.26 6.84
N ARG A 55 -6.81 -17.03 5.82
CA ARG A 55 -6.76 -18.49 5.86
C ARG A 55 -5.31 -18.92 5.96
N LEU A 56 -5.03 -19.70 6.99
CA LEU A 56 -3.75 -20.36 7.20
C LEU A 56 -3.82 -21.79 6.66
N GLU A 57 -2.86 -22.18 5.83
CA GLU A 57 -2.75 -23.52 5.25
C GLU A 57 -1.36 -24.07 5.55
N SER A 58 -1.28 -25.24 6.20
CA SER A 58 0.00 -25.87 6.47
C SER A 58 0.51 -26.66 5.26
N PHE A 59 1.82 -26.64 5.06
CA PHE A 59 2.54 -27.43 4.08
C PHE A 59 3.85 -27.97 4.70
N ASN A 60 4.53 -28.88 4.01
CA ASN A 60 5.82 -29.37 4.49
C ASN A 60 6.85 -28.24 4.52
N GLY A 61 7.23 -27.81 5.73
CA GLY A 61 8.21 -26.75 5.97
C GLY A 61 7.63 -25.42 6.44
N GLY A 62 6.31 -25.29 6.59
CA GLY A 62 5.72 -24.04 7.11
C GLY A 62 4.23 -23.86 6.91
N LEU A 63 3.84 -22.61 6.86
CA LEU A 63 2.46 -22.17 6.69
C LEU A 63 2.37 -21.15 5.54
N ARG A 64 1.19 -21.08 4.93
CA ARG A 64 0.81 -20.04 4.00
C ARG A 64 -0.39 -19.30 4.56
N ALA A 65 -0.28 -17.97 4.63
CA ALA A 65 -1.36 -17.07 4.98
C ALA A 65 -1.93 -16.41 3.73
N ARG A 66 -3.21 -16.56 3.48
CA ARG A 66 -3.93 -15.94 2.37
C ARG A 66 -5.18 -15.25 2.86
N GLY A 67 -5.48 -14.09 2.31
CA GLY A 67 -6.69 -13.37 2.65
C GLY A 67 -6.58 -11.90 2.42
N GLN A 68 -7.21 -11.11 3.29
CA GLN A 68 -7.24 -9.65 3.17
C GLN A 68 -6.81 -8.98 4.47
N VAL A 69 -6.16 -7.84 4.30
CA VAL A 69 -5.78 -6.90 5.35
C VAL A 69 -6.36 -5.54 4.99
N GLU A 70 -7.06 -4.91 5.92
CA GLU A 70 -7.72 -3.62 5.70
C GLU A 70 -7.34 -2.64 6.80
N ALA A 71 -7.05 -1.38 6.42
CA ALA A 71 -6.80 -0.29 7.35
C ALA A 71 -7.24 1.06 6.78
N PRO A 72 -7.77 1.98 7.61
CA PRO A 72 -8.04 3.34 7.20
C PRO A 72 -6.73 4.14 7.11
N TRP A 73 -6.64 4.98 6.10
CA TRP A 73 -5.52 5.90 5.93
C TRP A 73 -5.98 7.33 5.73
N HIS A 74 -5.09 8.27 5.98
CA HIS A 74 -5.27 9.69 5.71
C HIS A 74 -4.11 10.26 4.91
N GLY A 75 -4.34 11.39 4.28
CA GLY A 75 -3.31 12.11 3.53
C GLY A 75 -3.79 13.47 3.09
N VAL A 76 -3.03 14.09 2.22
CA VAL A 76 -3.39 15.36 1.60
C VAL A 76 -3.35 15.24 0.09
N CYS A 77 -4.31 15.89 -0.57
CA CYS A 77 -4.34 15.91 -2.02
C CYS A 77 -3.07 16.56 -2.57
N ARG A 78 -2.33 15.84 -3.39
CA ARG A 78 -1.10 16.31 -4.02
C ARG A 78 -1.25 17.60 -4.84
N ARG A 79 -2.47 17.91 -5.31
CA ARG A 79 -2.72 19.07 -6.16
C ARG A 79 -3.24 20.29 -5.41
N CYS A 80 -4.12 20.12 -4.43
CA CYS A 80 -4.79 21.21 -3.73
C CYS A 80 -4.60 21.21 -2.21
N SER A 81 -3.84 20.23 -1.67
CA SER A 81 -3.57 20.09 -0.24
C SER A 81 -4.81 19.88 0.65
N THR A 82 -5.97 19.59 0.05
CA THR A 82 -7.16 19.22 0.81
C THR A 82 -6.97 17.87 1.47
N PRO A 83 -7.37 17.68 2.74
CA PRO A 83 -7.32 16.37 3.40
C PRO A 83 -8.09 15.30 2.61
N VAL A 84 -7.52 14.10 2.54
CA VAL A 84 -8.10 12.92 1.87
C VAL A 84 -8.09 11.78 2.87
N LEU A 85 -9.18 11.05 2.92
CA LEU A 85 -9.34 9.84 3.72
C LEU A 85 -9.63 8.68 2.79
N GLY A 86 -9.13 7.51 3.13
CA GLY A 86 -9.38 6.29 2.35
C GLY A 86 -9.28 5.03 3.18
N MET A 87 -9.49 3.92 2.52
CA MET A 87 -9.36 2.58 3.07
C MET A 87 -8.41 1.80 2.16
N SER A 88 -7.36 1.25 2.75
CA SER A 88 -6.52 0.24 2.10
C SER A 88 -7.16 -1.12 2.31
N SER A 89 -7.21 -1.95 1.26
CA SER A 89 -7.75 -3.31 1.29
C SER A 89 -6.91 -4.20 0.40
N VAL A 90 -6.00 -4.95 1.01
CA VAL A 90 -4.92 -5.67 0.33
C VAL A 90 -5.13 -7.16 0.42
N SER A 91 -5.06 -7.84 -0.71
CA SER A 91 -4.99 -9.29 -0.75
C SER A 91 -3.57 -9.75 -0.50
N VAL A 92 -3.37 -10.57 0.52
CA VAL A 92 -2.07 -11.12 0.89
C VAL A 92 -1.96 -12.61 0.57
N ASN A 93 -0.75 -13.07 0.29
CA ASN A 93 -0.43 -14.48 0.05
C ASN A 93 1.02 -14.75 0.46
N GLU A 94 1.25 -14.87 1.77
CA GLU A 94 2.57 -14.89 2.36
C GLU A 94 2.93 -16.24 2.96
N ARG A 95 4.22 -16.49 3.09
CA ARG A 95 4.77 -17.74 3.63
C ARG A 95 5.45 -17.49 4.98
N PHE A 96 5.18 -18.40 5.90
CA PHE A 96 5.84 -18.49 7.20
C PHE A 96 6.63 -19.79 7.25
N VAL A 97 7.91 -19.73 7.60
CA VAL A 97 8.83 -20.87 7.63
C VAL A 97 9.60 -20.90 8.95
N HIS A 98 10.07 -22.06 9.38
CA HIS A 98 10.88 -22.17 10.60
C HIS A 98 12.29 -21.57 10.42
N GLU A 99 12.87 -21.76 9.25
CA GLU A 99 14.21 -21.26 8.92
C GLU A 99 14.20 -20.67 7.53
N ARG A 100 14.78 -19.47 7.40
CA ARG A 100 15.01 -18.86 6.09
C ARG A 100 16.12 -19.60 5.35
N GLN A 101 15.88 -19.95 4.10
CA GLN A 101 16.90 -20.49 3.21
C GLN A 101 17.52 -19.37 2.36
N ALA A 102 18.71 -19.61 1.80
CA ALA A 102 19.32 -18.67 0.88
C ALA A 102 18.42 -18.44 -0.34
N GLY A 103 17.96 -17.21 -0.52
CA GLY A 103 16.99 -16.82 -1.55
C GLY A 103 15.54 -16.64 -1.07
N ASP A 104 15.23 -16.95 0.19
CA ASP A 104 13.94 -16.67 0.82
C ASP A 104 13.92 -15.25 1.42
N GLU A 105 14.02 -14.22 0.58
CA GLU A 105 14.04 -12.82 1.07
C GLU A 105 12.65 -12.32 1.50
N GLU A 106 11.58 -12.97 1.04
CA GLU A 106 10.19 -12.55 1.24
C GLU A 106 9.39 -13.57 2.08
N VAL A 107 9.96 -14.09 3.16
CA VAL A 107 9.26 -14.99 4.07
C VAL A 107 9.30 -14.51 5.51
N TYR A 108 8.23 -14.76 6.24
CA TYR A 108 8.16 -14.53 7.68
C TYR A 108 8.62 -15.78 8.45
N VAL A 109 9.05 -15.60 9.69
CA VAL A 109 9.56 -16.70 10.51
C VAL A 109 8.51 -17.17 11.51
N ILE A 110 8.46 -18.49 11.73
CA ILE A 110 7.68 -19.12 12.78
C ILE A 110 8.59 -19.25 14.01
N GLU A 111 8.20 -18.64 15.12
CA GLU A 111 8.96 -18.67 16.37
C GLU A 111 8.12 -19.34 17.48
N ASP A 112 8.70 -20.33 18.16
CA ASP A 112 8.07 -21.03 19.30
C ASP A 112 6.62 -21.49 19.02
N ASP A 113 6.37 -22.03 17.83
CA ASP A 113 5.03 -22.44 17.36
C ASP A 113 4.00 -21.27 17.22
N PHE A 114 4.46 -20.03 17.11
CA PHE A 114 3.66 -18.85 16.82
C PHE A 114 4.07 -18.20 15.51
N ILE A 115 3.12 -17.54 14.88
CA ILE A 115 3.38 -16.57 13.82
C ILE A 115 3.00 -15.19 14.32
N ASP A 116 3.80 -14.18 13.98
CA ASP A 116 3.45 -12.77 14.17
C ASP A 116 2.90 -12.21 12.87
N LEU A 117 1.66 -11.76 12.90
CA LEU A 117 0.97 -11.15 11.76
C LEU A 117 1.15 -9.63 11.70
N ALA A 118 1.79 -8.98 12.69
CA ALA A 118 2.00 -7.54 12.69
C ALA A 118 2.90 -7.09 11.54
N PRO A 119 4.08 -7.71 11.28
CA PRO A 119 4.91 -7.34 10.13
C PRO A 119 4.20 -7.51 8.79
N LEU A 120 3.45 -8.61 8.62
CA LEU A 120 2.67 -8.86 7.41
C LEU A 120 1.61 -7.77 7.19
N ALA A 121 0.86 -7.41 8.23
CA ALA A 121 -0.17 -6.38 8.15
C ALA A 121 0.43 -5.01 7.84
N HIS A 122 1.55 -4.69 8.49
CA HIS A 122 2.31 -3.47 8.27
C HIS A 122 2.76 -3.36 6.80
N ASP A 123 3.52 -4.35 6.32
CA ASP A 123 4.09 -4.33 4.98
C ASP A 123 2.99 -4.24 3.91
N ALA A 124 1.92 -5.04 4.06
CA ALA A 124 0.80 -5.03 3.14
C ALA A 124 0.14 -3.65 3.04
N ILE A 125 -0.17 -3.02 4.18
CA ILE A 125 -0.85 -1.71 4.19
C ILE A 125 0.07 -0.63 3.64
N PHE A 126 1.34 -0.58 4.06
CA PHE A 126 2.25 0.48 3.61
C PHE A 126 2.60 0.42 2.13
N LEU A 127 2.66 -0.76 1.55
CA LEU A 127 2.87 -0.91 0.11
C LEU A 127 1.66 -0.49 -0.72
N ASP A 128 0.46 -0.50 -0.13
CA ASP A 128 -0.79 -0.11 -0.81
C ASP A 128 -1.12 1.39 -0.65
N LEU A 129 -0.51 2.08 0.31
CA LEU A 129 -0.79 3.50 0.51
C LEU A 129 -0.51 4.31 -0.76
N PRO A 130 -1.45 5.17 -1.22
CA PRO A 130 -1.24 5.96 -2.41
C PRO A 130 -0.11 6.97 -2.20
N LEU A 131 0.91 6.92 -3.05
CA LEU A 131 2.06 7.84 -2.99
C LEU A 131 1.69 9.29 -3.33
N ALA A 132 0.56 9.49 -4.01
CA ALA A 132 0.14 10.79 -4.51
C ALA A 132 -1.40 10.89 -4.53
N PRO A 133 -2.05 10.93 -3.36
CA PRO A 133 -3.49 10.91 -3.27
C PRO A 133 -4.10 12.15 -3.92
N LEU A 134 -5.29 11.99 -4.48
CA LEU A 134 -6.08 13.07 -5.04
C LEU A 134 -7.44 13.13 -4.33
N CYS A 135 -7.93 14.33 -4.04
CA CYS A 135 -9.27 14.50 -3.48
C CYS A 135 -10.36 14.08 -4.50
N ARG A 136 -10.04 14.17 -5.79
CA ARG A 136 -10.83 13.72 -6.94
C ARG A 136 -9.94 13.65 -8.18
N GLU A 137 -10.31 12.84 -9.16
CA GLU A 137 -9.50 12.60 -10.37
C GLU A 137 -9.28 13.88 -11.19
N ASP A 138 -10.31 14.72 -11.30
CA ASP A 138 -10.32 15.97 -12.05
C ASP A 138 -9.82 17.19 -11.24
N CYS A 139 -9.19 16.99 -10.08
CA CYS A 139 -8.69 18.07 -9.23
C CYS A 139 -7.75 18.97 -10.02
N LYS A 140 -8.09 20.29 -10.08
CA LYS A 140 -7.33 21.30 -10.80
C LYS A 140 -6.14 21.85 -10.01
N GLY A 141 -6.11 21.56 -8.70
CA GLY A 141 -5.04 21.96 -7.79
C GLY A 141 -5.02 23.46 -7.48
N LEU A 142 -3.96 23.87 -6.79
CA LEU A 142 -3.68 25.27 -6.51
C LEU A 142 -2.97 25.92 -7.69
N CYS A 143 -3.19 27.20 -7.86
CA CYS A 143 -2.42 28.00 -8.81
C CYS A 143 -0.97 28.13 -8.29
N PRO A 144 0.07 27.75 -9.07
CA PRO A 144 1.46 27.82 -8.62
C PRO A 144 1.99 29.25 -8.42
N PHE A 145 1.24 30.29 -8.87
CA PHE A 145 1.66 31.68 -8.76
C PHE A 145 0.96 32.42 -7.63
N CYS A 146 -0.36 32.26 -7.47
CA CYS A 146 -1.13 33.01 -6.49
C CYS A 146 -1.76 32.12 -5.39
N GLY A 147 -1.60 30.79 -5.47
CA GLY A 147 -2.11 29.87 -4.45
C GLY A 147 -3.63 29.66 -4.44
N ILE A 148 -4.39 30.31 -5.33
CA ILE A 148 -5.85 30.13 -5.37
C ILE A 148 -6.22 28.68 -5.71
N ASP A 149 -7.22 28.14 -5.05
CA ASP A 149 -7.75 26.82 -5.42
C ASP A 149 -8.54 26.92 -6.75
N ARG A 150 -7.98 26.29 -7.79
CA ARG A 150 -8.54 26.28 -9.15
C ARG A 150 -9.78 25.39 -9.27
N ASN A 151 -10.12 24.65 -8.21
CA ASN A 151 -11.39 23.93 -8.14
C ASN A 151 -12.56 24.85 -7.80
N GLU A 152 -12.29 25.93 -7.05
CA GLU A 152 -13.31 26.87 -6.56
C GLU A 152 -13.36 28.16 -7.37
N ALA A 153 -12.20 28.65 -7.86
CA ALA A 153 -12.11 29.90 -8.57
C ALA A 153 -11.08 29.85 -9.70
N THR A 154 -11.15 30.83 -10.59
CA THR A 154 -10.19 31.04 -11.68
C THR A 154 -9.33 32.26 -11.40
N CYS A 155 -8.04 32.20 -11.78
CA CYS A 155 -7.15 33.35 -11.72
C CYS A 155 -6.63 33.74 -13.13
N GLY A 156 -6.18 34.97 -13.27
CA GLY A 156 -5.55 35.47 -14.51
C GLY A 156 -4.06 35.21 -14.61
N CYS A 157 -3.47 34.41 -13.73
CA CYS A 157 -2.06 34.11 -13.75
C CYS A 157 -1.69 33.28 -15.00
N GLN A 158 -0.63 33.70 -15.68
CA GLN A 158 -0.04 32.99 -16.81
C GLN A 158 1.32 32.40 -16.40
N ALA A 159 1.59 31.16 -16.82
CA ALA A 159 2.89 30.55 -16.62
C ALA A 159 3.93 31.32 -17.46
N PRO A 160 5.07 31.73 -16.88
CA PRO A 160 6.17 32.27 -17.67
C PRO A 160 6.68 31.19 -18.64
N ILE A 161 6.95 31.59 -19.87
CA ILE A 161 7.55 30.70 -20.85
C ILE A 161 9.01 30.48 -20.44
N ASP A 162 9.38 29.23 -20.13
CA ASP A 162 10.78 28.89 -19.88
C ASP A 162 11.51 28.71 -21.21
N SER A 163 12.38 29.66 -21.54
CA SER A 163 13.13 29.70 -22.81
C SER A 163 14.01 28.47 -23.03
N ARG A 164 14.36 27.71 -21.97
CA ARG A 164 15.15 26.47 -22.10
C ARG A 164 14.39 25.38 -22.85
N TRP A 165 13.06 25.42 -22.84
CA TRP A 165 12.17 24.45 -23.50
C TRP A 165 11.69 24.92 -24.88
N ALA A 166 12.05 26.13 -25.32
CA ALA A 166 11.57 26.71 -26.58
C ALA A 166 11.91 25.83 -27.81
N THR A 167 12.99 25.05 -27.75
CA THR A 167 13.33 24.10 -28.82
C THR A 167 12.35 22.94 -28.95
N LEU A 168 11.57 22.63 -27.89
CA LEU A 168 10.56 21.57 -27.91
C LEU A 168 9.27 21.99 -28.62
N ASP A 169 9.02 23.30 -28.76
CA ASP A 169 7.82 23.82 -29.45
C ASP A 169 7.79 23.40 -30.93
N GLY A 170 8.94 23.05 -31.49
CA GLY A 170 9.09 22.54 -32.85
C GLY A 170 8.82 21.05 -33.02
N LEU A 171 8.69 20.30 -31.93
CA LEU A 171 8.40 18.86 -31.97
C LEU A 171 6.94 18.63 -32.32
N ARG A 172 6.70 18.07 -33.49
CA ARG A 172 5.37 17.59 -33.89
C ARG A 172 5.36 16.08 -33.76
N PHE A 173 4.56 15.57 -32.83
CA PHE A 173 4.25 14.15 -32.80
C PHE A 173 3.19 13.88 -33.85
N THR A 174 3.55 13.13 -34.90
CA THR A 174 2.55 12.54 -35.79
C THR A 174 1.98 11.35 -35.07
N ASP A 175 0.67 11.39 -34.78
CA ASP A 175 -0.05 10.25 -34.27
C ASP A 175 0.15 9.10 -35.28
N VAL A 176 0.89 8.07 -34.88
CA VAL A 176 0.97 6.81 -35.65
C VAL A 176 -0.35 6.11 -35.38
N GLU A 177 -1.23 6.13 -36.37
CA GLU A 177 -2.45 5.32 -36.37
C GLU A 177 -2.06 3.86 -36.06
N PRO A 178 -2.75 3.19 -35.12
CA PRO A 178 -2.50 1.78 -34.86
C PRO A 178 -2.82 0.98 -36.12
N GLY A 179 -1.78 0.46 -36.74
CA GLY A 179 -1.87 -0.30 -37.99
C GLY A 179 -2.86 -1.45 -37.83
N GLU A 180 -3.76 -1.55 -38.81
CA GLU A 180 -4.66 -2.66 -39.05
C GLU A 180 -3.88 -3.99 -39.04
N SER A 181 -4.25 -4.87 -38.12
CA SER A 181 -3.73 -6.23 -38.05
C SER A 181 -4.23 -6.98 -39.31
N THR A 182 -3.34 -7.15 -40.28
CA THR A 182 -3.60 -8.01 -41.41
C THR A 182 -3.50 -9.47 -40.94
N GLU A 183 -4.64 -10.13 -40.80
CA GLU A 183 -4.71 -11.58 -40.65
C GLU A 183 -4.22 -12.24 -41.96
N VAL A 184 -3.24 -13.16 -41.80
CA VAL A 184 -2.89 -14.20 -42.77
C VAL A 184 -2.88 -15.53 -42.06
#